data_0c74fea0648efca695c105f8143a8a62
#
_entry.id   0c74fea0648efca695c105f8143a8a62
#
_cell.length_a   1.000
_cell.length_b   1.000
_cell.length_c   1.000
_cell.angle_alpha   90.00
_cell.angle_beta   90.00
_cell.angle_gamma   90.00
#
_symmetry.space_group_name_H-M   'P 1'
#
loop_
_entity.id
_entity.type
_entity.pdbx_description
1 polymer ?
#
loop_
_entity_poly.entity_id
_entity_poly.type
_entity_poly.pdbx_seq_one_letter_code
_entity_poly.pdbx_strand_id
1 'polypeptide(L)'
;MKIIVITSPGALPGEASALCRLLDNGITSIHIRKPDWDERQCRQRLEQIPEQYYHQLVLHQHFKLCQEFHLQGIHLNKRHPFLPVHHEGTVSCSCHSLEEVAVRKQVMDYVFLSPVFDSISKSGYRSAFPLSVLKQAQEEGIIDRKVIALGGVTYDKLPLLESLSFGGGAMLGEIWGKPDLC
;
A
#
# COMPACT_ATOMS: atom_id res chain seq x y z
N MET A 1 10.07 -9.54 5.36
CA MET A 1 9.36 -8.87 4.23
C MET A 1 8.17 -8.10 4.77
N LYS A 2 7.88 -6.87 4.29
CA LYS A 2 6.70 -6.10 4.70
C LYS A 2 5.43 -6.67 4.07
N ILE A 3 4.36 -6.78 4.83
CA ILE A 3 3.01 -7.10 4.32
C ILE A 3 2.15 -5.87 4.57
N ILE A 4 1.66 -5.28 3.48
CA ILE A 4 0.86 -4.06 3.50
C ILE A 4 -0.56 -4.41 3.05
N VAL A 5 -1.56 -3.89 3.75
CA VAL A 5 -2.96 -4.01 3.33
C VAL A 5 -3.47 -2.65 2.86
N ILE A 6 -4.09 -2.64 1.68
CA ILE A 6 -4.82 -1.46 1.19
C ILE A 6 -6.29 -1.69 1.49
N THR A 7 -6.96 -0.70 2.11
CA THR A 7 -8.39 -0.82 2.43
C THR A 7 -9.25 -0.95 1.17
N SER A 8 -10.41 -1.59 1.30
CA SER A 8 -11.45 -1.53 0.27
C SER A 8 -11.78 -0.07 -0.08
N PRO A 9 -12.04 0.27 -1.34
CA PRO A 9 -12.41 1.65 -1.71
C PRO A 9 -13.73 2.11 -1.11
N GLY A 10 -14.68 1.18 -0.92
CA GLY A 10 -15.97 1.45 -0.30
C GLY A 10 -15.96 1.31 1.23
N ALA A 11 -17.05 1.69 1.86
CA ALA A 11 -17.28 1.41 3.27
C ALA A 11 -17.64 -0.06 3.48
N LEU A 12 -17.01 -0.69 4.46
CA LEU A 12 -17.35 -2.05 4.89
C LEU A 12 -17.79 -2.02 6.36
N PRO A 13 -18.88 -2.73 6.71
CA PRO A 13 -19.27 -2.93 8.10
C PRO A 13 -18.11 -3.59 8.87
N GLY A 14 -17.85 -3.14 10.10
CA GLY A 14 -16.79 -3.73 10.95
C GLY A 14 -15.35 -3.54 10.47
N GLU A 15 -15.11 -2.71 9.42
CA GLU A 15 -13.78 -2.54 8.84
C GLU A 15 -12.74 -2.09 9.88
N ALA A 16 -13.04 -1.15 10.77
CA ALA A 16 -12.09 -0.71 11.79
C ALA A 16 -11.60 -1.88 12.67
N SER A 17 -12.51 -2.73 13.14
CA SER A 17 -12.15 -3.92 13.90
C SER A 17 -11.37 -4.94 13.07
N ALA A 18 -11.69 -5.09 11.78
CA ALA A 18 -10.94 -5.96 10.88
C ALA A 18 -9.51 -5.44 10.68
N LEU A 19 -9.31 -4.12 10.54
CA LEU A 19 -7.99 -3.50 10.43
C LEU A 19 -7.13 -3.77 11.68
N CYS A 20 -7.70 -3.62 12.88
CA CYS A 20 -7.00 -3.94 14.13
C CYS A 20 -6.57 -5.41 14.17
N ARG A 21 -7.49 -6.34 13.86
CA ARG A 21 -7.15 -7.78 13.81
C ARG A 21 -6.04 -8.09 12.80
N LEU A 22 -6.03 -7.43 11.64
CA LEU A 22 -4.95 -7.61 10.65
C LEU A 22 -3.60 -7.16 11.21
N LEU A 23 -3.55 -6.02 11.89
CA LEU A 23 -2.33 -5.50 12.52
C LEU A 23 -1.85 -6.43 13.64
N ASP A 24 -2.73 -6.90 14.50
CA ASP A 24 -2.42 -7.87 15.56
C ASP A 24 -1.89 -9.21 15.01
N ASN A 25 -2.26 -9.57 13.78
CA ASN A 25 -1.81 -10.77 13.08
C ASN A 25 -0.58 -10.53 12.16
N GLY A 26 0.16 -9.46 12.36
CA GLY A 26 1.46 -9.25 11.76
C GLY A 26 1.46 -8.50 10.43
N ILE A 27 0.34 -7.88 10.04
CA ILE A 27 0.35 -6.90 8.93
C ILE A 27 1.23 -5.71 9.34
N THR A 28 2.17 -5.34 8.48
CA THR A 28 3.18 -4.32 8.80
C THR A 28 2.58 -2.92 8.82
N SER A 29 1.71 -2.62 7.86
CA SER A 29 0.99 -1.34 7.81
C SER A 29 -0.29 -1.44 6.97
N ILE A 30 -1.20 -0.49 7.21
CA ILE A 30 -2.46 -0.36 6.49
C ILE A 30 -2.50 0.98 5.75
N HIS A 31 -2.72 0.90 4.45
CA HIS A 31 -2.95 2.06 3.61
C HIS A 31 -4.45 2.36 3.52
N ILE A 32 -4.87 3.43 4.17
CA ILE A 32 -6.26 3.91 4.13
C ILE A 32 -6.50 4.61 2.79
N ARG A 33 -7.18 3.90 1.88
CA ARG A 33 -7.52 4.38 0.55
C ARG A 33 -9.03 4.40 0.35
N LYS A 34 -9.63 5.56 0.44
CA LYS A 34 -11.08 5.80 0.35
C LYS A 34 -11.36 6.92 -0.67
N PRO A 35 -11.22 6.65 -1.98
CA PRO A 35 -11.15 7.68 -3.02
C PRO A 35 -12.37 8.62 -3.11
N ASP A 36 -13.51 8.18 -2.60
CA ASP A 36 -14.78 8.90 -2.67
C ASP A 36 -15.22 9.45 -1.30
N TRP A 37 -14.39 9.30 -0.25
CA TRP A 37 -14.68 9.84 1.07
C TRP A 37 -14.16 11.27 1.20
N ASP A 38 -14.94 12.10 1.89
CA ASP A 38 -14.51 13.42 2.36
C ASP A 38 -13.62 13.30 3.62
N GLU A 39 -13.08 14.44 4.05
CA GLU A 39 -12.19 14.49 5.23
C GLU A 39 -12.92 14.06 6.50
N ARG A 40 -14.20 14.42 6.65
CA ARG A 40 -15.00 14.04 7.82
C ARG A 40 -15.20 12.54 7.92
N GLN A 41 -15.50 11.88 6.81
CA GLN A 41 -15.66 10.42 6.76
C GLN A 41 -14.35 9.70 7.07
N CYS A 42 -13.22 10.21 6.54
CA CYS A 42 -11.89 9.67 6.87
C CYS A 42 -11.57 9.83 8.36
N ARG A 43 -11.83 11.01 8.93
CA ARG A 43 -11.67 11.30 10.36
C ARG A 43 -12.48 10.34 11.23
N GLN A 44 -13.76 10.19 10.95
CA GLN A 44 -14.64 9.29 11.69
C GLN A 44 -14.16 7.83 11.66
N ARG A 45 -13.53 7.40 10.54
CA ARG A 45 -12.91 6.08 10.48
C ARG A 45 -11.67 5.98 11.35
N LEU A 46 -10.80 6.98 11.34
CA LEU A 46 -9.60 7.00 12.18
C LEU A 46 -9.97 6.97 13.67
N GLU A 47 -10.96 7.73 14.09
CA GLU A 47 -11.47 7.77 15.48
C GLU A 47 -12.02 6.40 15.96
N GLN A 48 -12.39 5.50 15.05
CA GLN A 48 -12.83 4.12 15.38
C GLN A 48 -11.67 3.16 15.59
N ILE A 49 -10.44 3.55 15.23
CA ILE A 49 -9.24 2.74 15.38
C ILE A 49 -8.50 3.20 16.63
N PRO A 50 -8.14 2.30 17.56
CA PRO A 50 -7.34 2.67 18.73
C PRO A 50 -6.00 3.33 18.37
N GLU A 51 -5.59 4.34 19.12
CA GLU A 51 -4.40 5.16 18.88
C GLU A 51 -3.11 4.33 18.78
N GLN A 52 -3.04 3.22 19.51
CA GLN A 52 -1.88 2.31 19.47
C GLN A 52 -1.53 1.81 18.06
N TYR A 53 -2.47 1.82 17.11
CA TYR A 53 -2.26 1.38 15.72
C TYR A 53 -1.92 2.53 14.77
N TYR A 54 -2.01 3.78 15.18
CA TYR A 54 -1.84 4.94 14.30
C TYR A 54 -0.47 4.96 13.62
N HIS A 55 0.57 4.51 14.30
CA HIS A 55 1.93 4.41 13.76
C HIS A 55 2.10 3.36 12.64
N GLN A 56 1.04 2.62 12.30
CA GLN A 56 0.99 1.64 11.20
C GLN A 56 -0.02 2.04 10.10
N LEU A 57 -0.61 3.24 10.18
CA LEU A 57 -1.60 3.71 9.20
C LEU A 57 -0.99 4.76 8.25
N VAL A 58 -1.27 4.60 6.95
CA VAL A 58 -0.81 5.49 5.88
C VAL A 58 -2.01 6.01 5.11
N LEU A 59 -2.09 7.33 4.87
CA LEU A 59 -3.21 7.96 4.15
C LEU A 59 -2.90 8.15 2.67
N HIS A 60 -3.91 7.92 1.81
CA HIS A 60 -3.85 8.20 0.37
C HIS A 60 -4.48 9.55 -0.01
N GLN A 61 -5.11 10.25 0.93
CA GLN A 61 -5.78 11.55 0.77
C GLN A 61 -5.98 12.21 2.13
N HIS A 62 -6.45 13.47 2.15
CA HIS A 62 -6.68 14.23 3.39
C HIS A 62 -5.46 14.25 4.31
N PHE A 63 -4.29 14.53 3.74
CA PHE A 63 -2.97 14.39 4.38
C PHE A 63 -2.81 15.19 5.67
N LYS A 64 -3.63 16.23 5.91
CA LYS A 64 -3.66 16.95 7.18
C LYS A 64 -3.97 16.04 8.37
N LEU A 65 -4.83 15.03 8.16
CA LEU A 65 -5.17 14.05 9.20
C LEU A 65 -3.96 13.20 9.62
N CYS A 66 -2.96 13.04 8.75
CA CYS A 66 -1.75 12.31 9.10
C CYS A 66 -1.00 12.94 10.27
N GLN A 67 -0.84 14.25 10.26
CA GLN A 67 -0.20 14.98 11.38
C GLN A 67 -1.11 15.02 12.61
N GLU A 68 -2.39 15.30 12.42
CA GLU A 68 -3.35 15.43 13.52
C GLU A 68 -3.49 14.14 14.36
N PHE A 69 -3.49 12.98 13.69
CA PHE A 69 -3.59 11.67 14.33
C PHE A 69 -2.23 10.99 14.54
N HIS A 70 -1.11 11.65 14.27
CA HIS A 70 0.25 11.09 14.39
C HIS A 70 0.40 9.74 13.65
N LEU A 71 -0.12 9.68 12.42
CA LEU A 71 -0.08 8.46 11.63
C LEU A 71 1.32 8.18 11.09
N GLN A 72 1.56 6.95 10.57
CA GLN A 72 2.84 6.53 10.01
C GLN A 72 3.31 7.43 8.84
N GLY A 73 2.37 7.85 7.97
CA GLY A 73 2.74 8.63 6.80
C GLY A 73 1.65 8.76 5.75
N ILE A 74 2.08 9.13 4.55
CA ILE A 74 1.21 9.38 3.40
C ILE A 74 1.66 8.63 2.15
N HIS A 75 0.70 8.39 1.25
CA HIS A 75 0.94 7.78 -0.06
C HIS A 75 0.49 8.72 -1.18
N LEU A 76 1.47 9.27 -1.91
CA LEU A 76 1.21 10.15 -3.05
C LEU A 76 0.68 9.35 -4.25
N ASN A 77 -0.28 9.91 -4.96
CA ASN A 77 -0.93 9.29 -6.11
C ASN A 77 -1.34 10.34 -7.14
N LYS A 78 -1.92 9.92 -8.27
CA LYS A 78 -2.30 10.85 -9.36
C LYS A 78 -3.29 11.95 -8.93
N ARG A 79 -4.16 11.69 -7.94
CA ARG A 79 -5.11 12.69 -7.42
C ARG A 79 -4.45 13.63 -6.41
N HIS A 80 -3.44 13.16 -5.70
CA HIS A 80 -2.71 13.87 -4.65
C HIS A 80 -1.21 13.71 -4.88
N PRO A 81 -0.62 14.39 -5.91
CA PRO A 81 0.76 14.15 -6.33
C PRO A 81 1.80 14.94 -5.52
N PHE A 82 1.37 15.91 -4.71
CA PHE A 82 2.26 16.84 -4.04
C PHE A 82 2.43 16.52 -2.56
N LEU A 83 3.68 16.58 -2.12
CA LEU A 83 4.03 16.48 -0.70
C LEU A 83 3.56 17.75 0.02
N PRO A 84 2.79 17.63 1.12
CA PRO A 84 2.44 18.79 1.95
C PRO A 84 3.69 19.44 2.55
N VAL A 85 3.64 20.77 2.69
CA VAL A 85 4.68 21.54 3.39
C VAL A 85 4.74 21.07 4.86
N HIS A 86 5.96 20.88 5.38
CA HIS A 86 6.21 20.41 6.75
C HIS A 86 5.60 19.04 7.08
N HIS A 87 5.49 18.12 6.09
CA HIS A 87 5.07 16.75 6.36
C HIS A 87 6.12 16.02 7.20
N GLU A 88 5.69 15.44 8.29
CA GLU A 88 6.46 14.50 9.11
C GLU A 88 5.89 13.08 8.92
N GLY A 89 6.76 12.07 8.95
CA GLY A 89 6.40 10.68 8.71
C GLY A 89 6.83 10.17 7.33
N THR A 90 6.51 8.91 7.04
CA THR A 90 6.93 8.27 5.80
C THR A 90 6.16 8.80 4.58
N VAL A 91 6.87 8.88 3.45
CA VAL A 91 6.29 9.27 2.15
C VAL A 91 6.50 8.15 1.15
N SER A 92 5.42 7.70 0.56
CA SER A 92 5.45 6.69 -0.50
C SER A 92 4.65 7.14 -1.72
N CYS A 93 4.84 6.46 -2.85
CA CYS A 93 4.03 6.70 -4.04
C CYS A 93 3.83 5.45 -4.88
N SER A 94 2.87 5.49 -5.82
CA SER A 94 2.66 4.45 -6.83
C SER A 94 3.50 4.72 -8.07
N CYS A 95 4.14 3.65 -8.59
CA CYS A 95 4.85 3.61 -9.86
C CYS A 95 4.24 2.54 -10.76
N HIS A 96 4.23 2.81 -12.07
CA HIS A 96 3.66 1.92 -13.08
C HIS A 96 4.68 1.46 -14.11
N SER A 97 5.92 1.89 -14.01
CA SER A 97 7.05 1.42 -14.80
C SER A 97 8.32 1.31 -13.95
N LEU A 98 9.34 0.61 -14.45
CA LEU A 98 10.63 0.47 -13.78
C LEU A 98 11.42 1.79 -13.79
N GLU A 99 11.24 2.61 -14.83
CA GLU A 99 11.82 3.94 -14.92
C GLU A 99 11.26 4.86 -13.83
N GLU A 100 9.94 4.82 -13.59
CA GLU A 100 9.32 5.55 -12.47
C GLU A 100 9.89 5.08 -11.13
N VAL A 101 10.08 3.78 -10.94
CA VAL A 101 10.68 3.22 -9.71
C VAL A 101 12.10 3.75 -9.52
N ALA A 102 12.95 3.68 -10.56
CA ALA A 102 14.35 4.11 -10.50
C ALA A 102 14.50 5.57 -10.05
N VAL A 103 13.59 6.44 -10.51
CA VAL A 103 13.58 7.87 -10.18
C VAL A 103 12.94 8.11 -8.80
N ARG A 104 11.74 7.58 -8.57
CA ARG A 104 10.94 7.91 -7.39
C ARG A 104 11.52 7.36 -6.09
N LYS A 105 12.10 6.16 -6.09
CA LYS A 105 12.67 5.57 -4.87
C LYS A 105 13.85 6.34 -4.28
N GLN A 106 14.45 7.25 -5.05
CA GLN A 106 15.56 8.09 -4.56
C GLN A 106 15.08 9.12 -3.52
N VAL A 107 13.83 9.57 -3.65
CA VAL A 107 13.27 10.64 -2.83
C VAL A 107 12.07 10.18 -1.98
N MET A 108 11.66 8.91 -2.10
CA MET A 108 10.60 8.30 -1.31
C MET A 108 11.17 7.29 -0.31
N ASP A 109 10.49 7.08 0.79
CA ASP A 109 10.86 6.03 1.76
C ASP A 109 10.64 4.63 1.16
N TYR A 110 9.55 4.47 0.38
CA TYR A 110 9.29 3.30 -0.45
C TYR A 110 8.33 3.65 -1.60
N VAL A 111 8.27 2.77 -2.59
CA VAL A 111 7.38 2.93 -3.74
C VAL A 111 6.58 1.65 -3.99
N PHE A 112 5.36 1.77 -4.51
CA PHE A 112 4.61 0.64 -5.03
C PHE A 112 4.87 0.48 -6.53
N LEU A 113 5.26 -0.72 -6.98
CA LEU A 113 5.26 -1.11 -8.40
C LEU A 113 3.98 -1.88 -8.70
N SER A 114 3.19 -1.45 -9.68
CA SER A 114 1.90 -2.05 -10.00
C SER A 114 1.54 -1.93 -11.50
N PRO A 115 0.94 -2.99 -12.10
CA PRO A 115 0.63 -4.29 -11.52
C PRO A 115 1.77 -5.31 -11.71
N VAL A 116 2.20 -5.98 -10.63
CA VAL A 116 3.27 -6.99 -10.71
C VAL A 116 2.73 -8.34 -11.17
N PHE A 117 1.53 -8.73 -10.75
CA PHE A 117 0.85 -9.95 -11.17
C PHE A 117 -0.52 -9.63 -11.77
N ASP A 118 -1.11 -10.62 -12.45
CA ASP A 118 -2.47 -10.51 -12.97
C ASP A 118 -3.46 -10.25 -11.83
N SER A 119 -4.41 -9.34 -12.07
CA SER A 119 -5.36 -8.95 -11.04
C SER A 119 -6.35 -10.08 -10.74
N ILE A 120 -6.53 -10.37 -9.44
CA ILE A 120 -7.55 -11.30 -8.96
C ILE A 120 -8.95 -10.65 -8.99
N SER A 121 -9.03 -9.34 -8.79
CA SER A 121 -10.28 -8.61 -8.59
C SER A 121 -10.77 -7.82 -9.81
N LYS A 122 -9.96 -7.69 -10.86
CA LYS A 122 -10.31 -6.97 -12.09
C LYS A 122 -9.98 -7.81 -13.31
N SER A 123 -10.99 -8.36 -13.98
CA SER A 123 -10.81 -9.04 -15.27
C SER A 123 -10.17 -8.10 -16.29
N GLY A 124 -9.11 -8.56 -16.97
CA GLY A 124 -8.39 -7.79 -17.98
C GLY A 124 -7.18 -6.98 -17.50
N TYR A 125 -6.89 -6.90 -16.21
CA TYR A 125 -5.66 -6.30 -15.68
C TYR A 125 -4.56 -7.37 -15.63
N ARG A 126 -3.76 -7.44 -16.70
CA ARG A 126 -2.61 -8.36 -16.79
C ARG A 126 -1.38 -7.75 -16.15
N SER A 127 -0.47 -8.62 -15.68
CA SER A 127 0.89 -8.22 -15.28
C SER A 127 1.56 -7.43 -16.40
N ALA A 128 2.11 -6.28 -16.04
CA ALA A 128 2.90 -5.46 -16.97
C ALA A 128 4.35 -5.95 -17.09
N PHE A 129 4.79 -6.88 -16.21
CA PHE A 129 6.19 -7.25 -16.04
C PHE A 129 6.39 -8.76 -16.11
N PRO A 130 6.95 -9.30 -17.22
CA PRO A 130 7.44 -10.67 -17.28
C PRO A 130 8.48 -10.95 -16.18
N LEU A 131 8.54 -12.19 -15.69
CA LEU A 131 9.48 -12.57 -14.62
C LEU A 131 10.95 -12.28 -15.00
N SER A 132 11.31 -12.45 -16.27
CA SER A 132 12.65 -12.11 -16.77
C SER A 132 12.99 -10.64 -16.60
N VAL A 133 12.01 -9.75 -16.86
CA VAL A 133 12.16 -8.30 -16.68
C VAL A 133 12.31 -7.94 -15.22
N LEU A 134 11.56 -8.58 -14.31
CA LEU A 134 11.70 -8.34 -12.88
C LEU A 134 13.06 -8.82 -12.33
N LYS A 135 13.58 -9.95 -12.83
CA LYS A 135 14.92 -10.45 -12.48
C LYS A 135 16.02 -9.48 -12.95
N GLN A 136 15.93 -9.02 -14.18
CA GLN A 136 16.88 -8.02 -14.70
C GLN A 136 16.83 -6.73 -13.87
N ALA A 137 15.64 -6.23 -13.55
CA ALA A 137 15.47 -5.03 -12.73
C ALA A 137 16.02 -5.21 -11.30
N GLN A 138 15.99 -6.43 -10.77
CA GLN A 138 16.66 -6.76 -9.50
C GLN A 138 18.19 -6.70 -9.66
N GLU A 139 18.76 -7.33 -10.68
CA GLU A 139 20.20 -7.33 -10.97
C GLU A 139 20.72 -5.92 -11.18
N GLU A 140 19.95 -5.06 -11.82
CA GLU A 140 20.25 -3.64 -12.04
C GLU A 140 20.04 -2.77 -10.78
N GLY A 141 19.55 -3.34 -9.67
CA GLY A 141 19.25 -2.63 -8.44
C GLY A 141 18.06 -1.68 -8.52
N ILE A 142 17.22 -1.79 -9.57
CA ILE A 142 15.97 -1.05 -9.67
C ILE A 142 14.96 -1.57 -8.65
N ILE A 143 14.84 -2.89 -8.54
CA ILE A 143 14.05 -3.54 -7.49
C ILE A 143 14.95 -3.81 -6.29
N ASP A 144 14.56 -3.28 -5.14
CA ASP A 144 15.23 -3.46 -3.85
C ASP A 144 14.21 -3.39 -2.70
N ARG A 145 14.71 -3.33 -1.46
CA ARG A 145 13.86 -3.28 -0.25
C ARG A 145 12.96 -2.04 -0.12
N LYS A 146 13.15 -1.02 -0.95
CA LYS A 146 12.24 0.13 -1.05
C LYS A 146 11.06 -0.12 -2.00
N VAL A 147 11.07 -1.18 -2.79
CA VAL A 147 10.03 -1.47 -3.77
C VAL A 147 9.04 -2.49 -3.20
N ILE A 148 7.79 -2.12 -3.14
CA ILE A 148 6.68 -2.96 -2.69
C ILE A 148 5.86 -3.39 -3.91
N ALA A 149 5.66 -4.69 -4.08
CA ALA A 149 4.84 -5.22 -5.15
C ALA A 149 3.35 -4.97 -4.88
N LEU A 150 2.61 -4.51 -5.88
CA LEU A 150 1.15 -4.36 -5.82
C LEU A 150 0.52 -4.90 -7.12
N GLY A 151 -0.70 -5.37 -7.03
CA GLY A 151 -1.45 -5.99 -8.13
C GLY A 151 -1.28 -7.51 -8.16
N GLY A 152 -2.37 -8.22 -7.92
CA GLY A 152 -2.43 -9.68 -7.90
C GLY A 152 -1.55 -10.35 -6.83
N VAL A 153 -1.10 -9.61 -5.82
CA VAL A 153 -0.29 -10.15 -4.73
C VAL A 153 -1.16 -10.95 -3.76
N THR A 154 -0.70 -12.17 -3.45
CA THR A 154 -1.29 -13.13 -2.53
C THR A 154 -0.21 -13.67 -1.60
N TYR A 155 -0.58 -14.33 -0.50
CA TYR A 155 0.39 -14.86 0.47
C TYR A 155 1.35 -15.88 -0.15
N ASP A 156 0.88 -16.73 -1.07
CA ASP A 156 1.69 -17.73 -1.77
C ASP A 156 2.76 -17.12 -2.70
N LYS A 157 2.62 -15.86 -3.10
CA LYS A 157 3.59 -15.14 -3.95
C LYS A 157 4.68 -14.43 -3.16
N LEU A 158 4.55 -14.31 -1.84
CA LEU A 158 5.55 -13.62 -1.02
C LEU A 158 6.96 -14.24 -1.14
N PRO A 159 7.17 -15.58 -1.16
CA PRO A 159 8.50 -16.16 -1.35
C PRO A 159 9.13 -15.76 -2.70
N LEU A 160 8.34 -15.68 -3.77
CA LEU A 160 8.83 -15.22 -5.06
C LEU A 160 9.24 -13.74 -5.01
N LEU A 161 8.44 -12.88 -4.39
CA LEU A 161 8.78 -11.46 -4.22
C LEU A 161 10.07 -11.28 -3.40
N GLU A 162 10.26 -12.09 -2.37
CA GLU A 162 11.48 -12.07 -1.58
C GLU A 162 12.71 -12.48 -2.39
N SER A 163 12.59 -13.52 -3.24
CA SER A 163 13.67 -13.95 -4.13
C SER A 163 14.03 -12.90 -5.19
N LEU A 164 13.10 -12.00 -5.51
CA LEU A 164 13.27 -10.85 -6.40
C LEU A 164 13.70 -9.57 -5.66
N SER A 165 14.07 -9.67 -4.38
CA SER A 165 14.52 -8.55 -3.54
C SER A 165 13.48 -7.45 -3.28
N PHE A 166 12.19 -7.68 -3.55
CA PHE A 166 11.16 -6.74 -3.12
C PHE A 166 11.17 -6.56 -1.60
N GLY A 167 10.92 -5.34 -1.14
CA GLY A 167 10.79 -5.03 0.29
C GLY A 167 9.50 -5.56 0.92
N GLY A 168 8.50 -5.87 0.09
CA GLY A 168 7.21 -6.37 0.56
C GLY A 168 6.19 -6.57 -0.54
N GLY A 169 5.00 -6.99 -0.11
CA GLY A 169 3.81 -7.11 -0.95
C GLY A 169 2.63 -6.32 -0.36
N ALA A 170 1.90 -5.64 -1.23
CA ALA A 170 0.67 -4.93 -0.88
C ALA A 170 -0.54 -5.70 -1.43
N MET A 171 -1.52 -5.95 -0.57
CA MET A 171 -2.68 -6.78 -0.83
C MET A 171 -3.98 -5.97 -0.69
N LEU A 172 -4.92 -6.21 -1.60
CA LEU A 172 -6.28 -5.68 -1.55
C LEU A 172 -7.29 -6.82 -1.78
N GLY A 173 -7.31 -7.41 -2.97
CA GLY A 173 -8.25 -8.47 -3.32
C GLY A 173 -8.06 -9.74 -2.49
N GLU A 174 -6.84 -10.09 -2.12
CA GLU A 174 -6.52 -11.23 -1.25
C GLU A 174 -7.14 -11.09 0.14
N ILE A 175 -7.24 -9.87 0.64
CA ILE A 175 -7.81 -9.60 1.97
C ILE A 175 -9.33 -9.47 1.87
N TRP A 176 -9.84 -8.57 1.04
CA TRP A 176 -11.26 -8.19 1.03
C TRP A 176 -12.13 -9.06 0.13
N GLY A 177 -11.55 -9.97 -0.65
CA GLY A 177 -12.28 -10.94 -1.46
C GLY A 177 -12.70 -12.21 -0.72
N LYS A 178 -12.33 -12.37 0.56
CA LYS A 178 -12.67 -13.53 1.39
C LYS A 178 -13.86 -13.19 2.30
N PRO A 179 -14.90 -14.05 2.37
CA PRO A 179 -16.11 -13.76 3.15
C PRO A 179 -15.91 -13.74 4.67
N ASP A 180 -14.80 -14.28 5.17
CA ASP A 180 -14.58 -14.51 6.62
C ASP A 180 -13.89 -13.34 7.34
N LEU A 181 -13.69 -12.20 6.69
CA LEU A 181 -12.98 -11.05 7.28
C LEU A 181 -13.91 -9.94 7.81
N CYS A 182 -15.21 -10.02 7.57
CA CYS A 182 -16.20 -9.05 8.05
C CYS A 182 -17.00 -9.56 9.24
#